data_98f019f396e44ca76e57a2ddd47aaa02
#
_entry.id   98f019f396e44ca76e57a2ddd47aaa02
#
_cell.length_a   1.000
_cell.length_b   1.000
_cell.length_c   1.000
_cell.angle_alpha   90.00
_cell.angle_beta   90.00
_cell.angle_gamma   90.00
#
_symmetry.space_group_name_H-M   'P 1'
#
loop_
_entity.id
_entity.type
_entity.pdbx_description
1 polymer ?
#
loop_
_entity_poly.entity_id
_entity_poly.type
_entity_poly.pdbx_seq_one_letter_code
_entity_poly.pdbx_strand_id
1 'polypeptide(L)'
;MLCCIAAVLFAACHGNVDQDEKAALELSADCLTVPADGVSEVTFNVIYGNEDVTSQSEIFCLTTGVALEGNVFTATESGRYTFVARYASLESERFDIEATAVSRFERNVCVMEFTGQWCSWCPDGAKLLQLLVSETYKGQAYALAFHNDDSMSIQAESDLKAVYGWTDYPSYLTDMRDCGSLSGSGCRMSIEKSLYETETHCGVAVSCVNDGGRCKAVAKIFSEKSMEYRMAAYLVEDKVVAEQTVSGNVKDEDYVHRHVVRMMLSSSVSGDALGTVNKDEEITRTYEFEPDPSWNMDNMTVVVLAIDDQGHVNNMNLCAVDGGNADYEKRK
;
A
#
# COMPACT_ATOMS: atom_id res chain seq x y z
N MET A 1 12.13 -3.83 6.55
CA MET A 1 13.27 -4.56 6.01
C MET A 1 13.36 -5.90 6.74
N LEU A 2 12.64 -6.90 6.24
CA LEU A 2 12.72 -8.28 6.74
C LEU A 2 13.09 -9.16 5.55
N CYS A 3 14.36 -9.52 5.45
CA CYS A 3 14.86 -10.45 4.46
C CYS A 3 14.54 -11.87 4.97
N CYS A 4 13.62 -12.60 4.30
CA CYS A 4 13.37 -14.00 4.61
C CYS A 4 14.56 -14.85 4.12
N ILE A 5 15.37 -15.33 5.07
CA ILE A 5 16.45 -16.28 4.81
C ILE A 5 15.82 -17.66 4.53
N ALA A 6 15.73 -18.04 3.27
CA ALA A 6 15.43 -19.42 2.89
C ALA A 6 16.76 -20.17 2.72
N ALA A 7 17.21 -20.81 3.79
CA ALA A 7 18.33 -21.75 3.72
C ALA A 7 17.86 -23.07 3.11
N VAL A 8 18.28 -23.37 1.90
CA VAL A 8 18.09 -24.70 1.30
C VAL A 8 19.15 -25.65 1.85
N LEU A 9 18.74 -26.51 2.77
CA LEU A 9 19.56 -27.62 3.27
C LEU A 9 19.49 -28.80 2.30
N PHE A 10 20.57 -29.07 1.60
CA PHE A 10 20.73 -30.33 0.91
C PHE A 10 21.22 -31.40 1.90
N ALA A 11 20.44 -32.47 2.05
CA ALA A 11 20.83 -33.64 2.81
C ALA A 11 21.84 -34.50 1.99
N ALA A 12 23.07 -34.58 2.48
CA ALA A 12 24.07 -35.45 1.91
C ALA A 12 23.80 -36.94 2.29
N CYS A 13 23.47 -37.76 1.32
CA CYS A 13 23.57 -39.22 1.45
C CYS A 13 25.02 -39.67 1.17
N HIS A 14 25.67 -40.26 2.18
CA HIS A 14 26.96 -40.88 2.03
C HIS A 14 26.82 -42.19 1.21
N GLY A 15 27.39 -42.20 0.04
CA GLY A 15 27.70 -43.40 -0.73
C GLY A 15 29.06 -43.22 -1.34
N ASN A 16 30.05 -44.05 -0.91
CA ASN A 16 31.37 -44.12 -1.50
C ASN A 16 31.28 -44.57 -2.97
N VAL A 17 31.64 -43.70 -3.89
CA VAL A 17 32.09 -44.04 -5.23
C VAL A 17 33.23 -43.12 -5.59
N ASP A 18 34.45 -43.65 -5.74
CA ASP A 18 35.58 -42.99 -6.39
C ASP A 18 35.18 -42.59 -7.82
N GLN A 19 34.87 -41.37 -8.03
CA GLN A 19 34.98 -40.68 -9.32
C GLN A 19 35.57 -39.30 -9.03
N ASP A 20 36.58 -38.90 -9.77
CA ASP A 20 37.08 -37.54 -9.87
C ASP A 20 35.92 -36.64 -10.29
N GLU A 21 35.05 -36.23 -9.36
CA GLU A 21 34.07 -35.20 -9.58
C GLU A 21 34.87 -33.90 -9.69
N LYS A 22 35.05 -33.48 -10.94
CA LYS A 22 35.64 -32.18 -11.26
C LYS A 22 34.84 -31.12 -10.54
N ALA A 23 35.45 -30.51 -9.52
CA ALA A 23 34.76 -29.51 -8.71
C ALA A 23 34.04 -28.48 -9.63
N ALA A 24 32.74 -28.32 -9.44
CA ALA A 24 31.95 -27.36 -10.20
C ALA A 24 32.16 -25.98 -9.61
N LEU A 25 32.09 -24.96 -10.46
CA LEU A 25 32.03 -23.57 -10.03
C LEU A 25 30.56 -23.24 -9.74
N GLU A 26 30.24 -22.89 -8.51
CA GLU A 26 28.88 -22.61 -8.05
C GLU A 26 28.70 -21.11 -7.81
N LEU A 27 27.66 -20.52 -8.43
CA LEU A 27 27.20 -19.14 -8.18
C LEU A 27 25.93 -19.17 -7.37
N SER A 28 25.88 -18.40 -6.30
CA SER A 28 24.72 -18.23 -5.42
C SER A 28 24.53 -16.75 -5.07
N ALA A 29 23.37 -16.40 -4.50
CA ALA A 29 23.08 -15.06 -4.02
C ALA A 29 22.32 -15.10 -2.71
N ASP A 30 22.34 -13.99 -1.96
CA ASP A 30 21.62 -13.80 -0.69
C ASP A 30 20.10 -13.69 -0.90
N CYS A 31 19.64 -13.29 -2.09
CA CYS A 31 18.22 -13.27 -2.46
C CYS A 31 18.04 -13.55 -3.96
N LEU A 32 16.83 -13.97 -4.34
CA LEU A 32 16.45 -14.28 -5.73
C LEU A 32 15.61 -13.16 -6.37
N THR A 33 15.14 -12.21 -5.56
CA THR A 33 14.35 -11.08 -6.00
C THR A 33 14.88 -9.78 -5.38
N VAL A 34 14.87 -8.71 -6.17
CA VAL A 34 15.33 -7.38 -5.72
C VAL A 34 14.43 -6.29 -6.31
N PRO A 35 14.08 -5.22 -5.56
CA PRO A 35 13.42 -4.04 -6.14
C PRO A 35 14.32 -3.38 -7.19
N ALA A 36 13.73 -2.95 -8.30
CA ALA A 36 14.43 -2.19 -9.34
C ALA A 36 14.49 -0.68 -8.99
N ASP A 37 14.97 -0.37 -7.79
CA ASP A 37 15.04 0.99 -7.23
C ASP A 37 16.43 1.65 -7.38
N GLY A 38 17.41 0.90 -7.90
CA GLY A 38 18.79 1.35 -8.08
C GLY A 38 19.60 1.44 -6.79
N VAL A 39 19.02 1.01 -5.64
CA VAL A 39 19.63 1.11 -4.30
C VAL A 39 19.67 -0.24 -3.58
N SER A 40 18.63 -1.05 -3.75
CA SER A 40 18.57 -2.40 -3.16
C SER A 40 19.59 -3.31 -3.82
N GLU A 41 20.33 -4.04 -2.99
CA GLU A 41 21.49 -4.83 -3.40
C GLU A 41 21.19 -6.33 -3.35
N VAL A 42 21.77 -7.08 -4.30
CA VAL A 42 21.93 -8.53 -4.29
C VAL A 42 23.42 -8.84 -4.17
N THR A 43 23.79 -9.63 -3.16
CA THR A 43 25.19 -10.03 -2.94
C THR A 43 25.39 -11.46 -3.42
N PHE A 44 26.32 -11.64 -4.36
CA PHE A 44 26.67 -12.94 -4.90
C PHE A 44 27.83 -13.57 -4.14
N ASN A 45 27.85 -14.91 -4.14
CA ASN A 45 28.91 -15.73 -3.62
C ASN A 45 29.32 -16.81 -4.64
N VAL A 46 30.62 -17.02 -4.81
CA VAL A 46 31.18 -17.97 -5.79
C VAL A 46 32.03 -19.01 -5.05
N ILE A 47 31.64 -20.29 -5.18
CA ILE A 47 32.32 -21.42 -4.53
C ILE A 47 32.92 -22.34 -5.60
N TYR A 48 34.16 -22.77 -5.39
CA TYR A 48 34.83 -23.81 -6.18
C TYR A 48 35.26 -24.94 -5.25
N GLY A 49 34.60 -26.09 -5.37
CA GLY A 49 34.74 -27.18 -4.39
C GLY A 49 34.30 -26.75 -2.99
N ASN A 50 35.24 -26.54 -2.08
CA ASN A 50 34.97 -26.08 -0.72
C ASN A 50 35.59 -24.68 -0.43
N GLU A 51 36.09 -24.00 -1.45
CA GLU A 51 36.78 -22.71 -1.30
C GLU A 51 35.91 -21.59 -1.80
N ASP A 52 35.81 -20.51 -1.02
CA ASP A 52 35.21 -19.24 -1.45
C ASP A 52 36.21 -18.52 -2.37
N VAL A 53 35.84 -18.41 -3.63
CA VAL A 53 36.65 -17.75 -4.67
C VAL A 53 36.00 -16.47 -5.18
N THR A 54 35.01 -15.94 -4.46
CA THR A 54 34.21 -14.76 -4.86
C THR A 54 35.10 -13.57 -5.23
N SER A 55 36.09 -13.25 -4.41
CA SER A 55 36.99 -12.10 -4.64
C SER A 55 37.99 -12.30 -5.82
N GLN A 56 38.09 -13.53 -6.34
CA GLN A 56 38.97 -13.92 -7.45
C GLN A 56 38.16 -14.21 -8.73
N SER A 57 36.85 -14.12 -8.65
CA SER A 57 35.92 -14.41 -9.74
C SER A 57 35.37 -13.14 -10.38
N GLU A 58 35.12 -13.19 -11.69
CA GLU A 58 34.32 -12.21 -12.38
C GLU A 58 32.85 -12.65 -12.41
N ILE A 59 31.92 -11.83 -11.95
CA ILE A 59 30.49 -12.08 -12.08
C ILE A 59 29.98 -11.26 -13.27
N PHE A 60 29.47 -11.93 -14.28
CA PHE A 60 29.06 -11.33 -15.54
C PHE A 60 27.54 -11.41 -15.71
N CYS A 61 26.88 -10.27 -15.93
CA CYS A 61 25.47 -10.21 -16.25
C CYS A 61 25.25 -10.43 -17.75
N LEU A 62 24.70 -11.59 -18.12
CA LEU A 62 24.39 -11.94 -19.51
C LEU A 62 23.29 -11.04 -20.11
N THR A 63 22.37 -10.57 -19.28
CA THR A 63 21.25 -9.71 -19.72
C THR A 63 21.73 -8.33 -20.17
N THR A 64 22.65 -7.72 -19.43
CA THR A 64 23.18 -6.37 -19.75
C THR A 64 24.47 -6.42 -20.57
N GLY A 65 25.16 -7.56 -20.60
CA GLY A 65 26.45 -7.72 -21.27
C GLY A 65 27.61 -7.09 -20.51
N VAL A 66 27.49 -6.85 -19.19
CA VAL A 66 28.50 -6.15 -18.37
C VAL A 66 28.89 -7.01 -17.16
N ALA A 67 30.18 -6.99 -16.81
CA ALA A 67 30.68 -7.55 -15.56
C ALA A 67 30.36 -6.63 -14.39
N LEU A 68 30.07 -7.21 -13.21
CA LEU A 68 29.87 -6.45 -11.99
C LEU A 68 31.19 -5.90 -11.46
N GLU A 69 31.15 -4.72 -10.84
CA GLU A 69 32.24 -4.23 -10.01
C GLU A 69 32.17 -4.91 -8.63
N GLY A 70 32.90 -6.02 -8.47
CA GLY A 70 32.81 -6.85 -7.27
C GLY A 70 31.72 -7.90 -7.36
N ASN A 71 31.00 -8.12 -6.25
CA ASN A 71 29.97 -9.18 -6.13
C ASN A 71 28.59 -8.66 -5.78
N VAL A 72 28.31 -7.36 -6.00
CA VAL A 72 27.04 -6.71 -5.70
C VAL A 72 26.34 -6.26 -6.97
N PHE A 73 25.04 -6.52 -7.07
CA PHE A 73 24.18 -6.10 -8.16
C PHE A 73 23.04 -5.22 -7.64
N THR A 74 22.72 -4.15 -8.36
CA THR A 74 21.52 -3.34 -8.21
C THR A 74 20.79 -3.24 -9.54
N ALA A 75 19.46 -3.25 -9.52
CA ALA A 75 18.64 -3.10 -10.71
C ALA A 75 17.94 -1.73 -10.74
N THR A 76 17.94 -1.08 -11.91
CA THR A 76 17.17 0.16 -12.17
C THR A 76 15.94 -0.09 -13.05
N GLU A 77 15.85 -1.26 -13.68
CA GLU A 77 14.74 -1.68 -14.51
C GLU A 77 14.25 -3.04 -14.05
N SER A 78 12.94 -3.25 -14.06
CA SER A 78 12.34 -4.53 -13.71
C SER A 78 12.54 -5.56 -14.83
N GLY A 79 12.72 -6.81 -14.44
CA GLY A 79 12.91 -7.92 -15.37
C GLY A 79 13.85 -8.98 -14.82
N ARG A 80 14.04 -10.02 -15.61
CA ARG A 80 14.96 -11.11 -15.28
C ARG A 80 16.38 -10.78 -15.71
N TYR A 81 17.30 -10.85 -14.76
CA TYR A 81 18.74 -10.71 -14.95
C TYR A 81 19.42 -12.07 -14.76
N THR A 82 20.13 -12.52 -15.78
CA THR A 82 20.86 -13.79 -15.77
C THR A 82 22.35 -13.55 -15.60
N PHE A 83 22.97 -14.27 -14.66
CA PHE A 83 24.37 -14.13 -14.31
C PHE A 83 25.12 -15.43 -14.50
N VAL A 84 26.43 -15.32 -14.73
CA VAL A 84 27.41 -16.38 -14.63
C VAL A 84 28.64 -15.89 -13.86
N ALA A 85 29.29 -16.78 -13.12
CA ALA A 85 30.59 -16.52 -12.54
C ALA A 85 31.70 -17.15 -13.39
N ARG A 86 32.83 -16.45 -13.48
CA ARG A 86 34.05 -16.92 -14.18
C ARG A 86 35.22 -16.93 -13.21
N TYR A 87 35.84 -18.05 -13.06
CA TYR A 87 37.04 -18.25 -12.25
C TYR A 87 38.06 -19.08 -13.01
N ALA A 88 39.27 -18.55 -13.23
CA ALA A 88 40.30 -19.15 -14.09
C ALA A 88 39.74 -19.48 -15.50
N SER A 89 39.59 -20.75 -15.84
CA SER A 89 39.02 -21.21 -17.13
C SER A 89 37.64 -21.82 -17.00
N LEU A 90 37.00 -21.63 -15.84
CA LEU A 90 35.69 -22.22 -15.53
C LEU A 90 34.61 -21.13 -15.62
N GLU A 91 33.39 -21.55 -16.00
CA GLU A 91 32.20 -20.73 -15.96
C GLU A 91 31.11 -21.53 -15.20
N SER A 92 30.37 -20.86 -14.34
CA SER A 92 29.26 -21.44 -13.56
C SER A 92 28.05 -21.74 -14.44
N GLU A 93 27.11 -22.50 -13.92
CA GLU A 93 25.75 -22.52 -14.43
C GLU A 93 25.13 -21.11 -14.34
N ARG A 94 24.07 -20.89 -15.14
CA ARG A 94 23.32 -19.63 -15.13
C ARG A 94 22.54 -19.48 -13.83
N PHE A 95 22.54 -18.26 -13.31
CA PHE A 95 21.83 -17.89 -12.10
C PHE A 95 20.91 -16.68 -12.38
N ASP A 96 19.63 -16.80 -12.07
CA ASP A 96 18.64 -15.77 -12.38
C ASP A 96 18.23 -14.98 -11.12
N ILE A 97 18.21 -13.66 -11.25
CA ILE A 97 17.62 -12.71 -10.29
C ILE A 97 16.43 -12.04 -10.96
N GLU A 98 15.30 -11.98 -10.26
CA GLU A 98 14.11 -11.23 -10.69
C GLU A 98 14.12 -9.83 -10.08
N ALA A 99 14.27 -8.79 -10.90
CA ALA A 99 14.11 -7.42 -10.47
C ALA A 99 12.65 -7.00 -10.60
N THR A 100 12.02 -6.64 -9.47
CA THR A 100 10.60 -6.26 -9.42
C THR A 100 10.43 -4.77 -9.68
N ALA A 101 9.39 -4.39 -10.43
CA ALA A 101 9.08 -2.99 -10.67
C ALA A 101 8.77 -2.28 -9.34
N VAL A 102 9.32 -1.08 -9.20
CA VAL A 102 9.02 -0.17 -8.08
C VAL A 102 8.22 0.99 -8.61
N SER A 103 7.09 1.26 -7.98
CA SER A 103 6.31 2.45 -8.32
C SER A 103 7.10 3.71 -8.02
N ARG A 104 7.00 4.72 -8.91
CA ARG A 104 7.50 6.08 -8.66
C ARG A 104 6.66 6.86 -7.66
N PHE A 105 5.53 6.32 -7.25
CA PHE A 105 4.61 6.95 -6.30
C PHE A 105 4.73 6.32 -4.92
N GLU A 106 4.67 7.17 -3.89
CA GLU A 106 4.50 6.70 -2.52
C GLU A 106 3.14 6.02 -2.38
N ARG A 107 3.10 4.97 -1.56
CA ARG A 107 1.86 4.28 -1.25
C ARG A 107 1.20 4.91 -0.04
N ASN A 108 -0.07 5.26 -0.20
CA ASN A 108 -0.97 5.68 0.87
C ASN A 108 -2.04 4.61 1.09
N VAL A 109 -2.27 4.27 2.35
CA VAL A 109 -3.20 3.23 2.78
C VAL A 109 -4.47 3.85 3.33
N CYS A 110 -5.62 3.35 2.86
CA CYS A 110 -6.93 3.73 3.36
C CYS A 110 -7.40 2.74 4.44
N VAL A 111 -7.72 3.24 5.63
CA VAL A 111 -8.36 2.45 6.69
C VAL A 111 -9.77 2.98 6.92
N MET A 112 -10.76 2.20 6.54
CA MET A 112 -12.16 2.49 6.82
C MET A 112 -12.50 1.93 8.20
N GLU A 113 -12.92 2.78 9.13
CA GLU A 113 -13.46 2.40 10.43
C GLU A 113 -14.98 2.34 10.33
N PHE A 114 -15.59 1.31 10.92
CA PHE A 114 -17.03 1.18 11.09
C PHE A 114 -17.36 1.33 12.56
N THR A 115 -18.17 2.33 12.89
CA THR A 115 -18.38 2.82 14.26
C THR A 115 -19.82 3.26 14.49
N GLY A 116 -20.14 3.74 15.69
CA GLY A 116 -21.45 4.32 16.01
C GLY A 116 -21.46 4.96 17.39
N GLN A 117 -22.24 6.05 17.55
CA GLN A 117 -22.40 6.79 18.82
C GLN A 117 -22.93 5.90 19.96
N TRP A 118 -23.69 4.88 19.63
CA TRP A 118 -24.27 3.92 20.58
C TRP A 118 -23.27 2.85 21.05
N CYS A 119 -22.15 2.68 20.39
CA CYS A 119 -21.19 1.61 20.60
C CYS A 119 -20.18 1.98 21.71
N SER A 120 -20.28 1.33 22.85
CA SER A 120 -19.41 1.61 24.01
C SER A 120 -17.95 1.15 23.87
N TRP A 121 -17.63 0.30 22.88
CA TRP A 121 -16.29 -0.18 22.57
C TRP A 121 -15.60 0.64 21.45
N CYS A 122 -16.39 1.40 20.69
CA CYS A 122 -15.89 2.15 19.55
C CYS A 122 -14.88 3.25 19.92
N PRO A 123 -14.98 3.95 21.07
CA PRO A 123 -13.96 4.90 21.48
C PRO A 123 -12.55 4.32 21.63
N ASP A 124 -12.43 3.06 22.07
CA ASP A 124 -11.12 2.40 22.17
C ASP A 124 -10.56 2.04 20.78
N GLY A 125 -11.42 1.62 19.85
CA GLY A 125 -11.06 1.39 18.45
C GLY A 125 -10.60 2.69 17.76
N ALA A 126 -11.38 3.76 17.89
CA ALA A 126 -11.06 5.07 17.35
C ALA A 126 -9.73 5.61 17.89
N LYS A 127 -9.46 5.42 19.19
CA LYS A 127 -8.18 5.80 19.81
C LYS A 127 -7.00 5.01 19.24
N LEU A 128 -7.16 3.69 19.04
CA LEU A 128 -6.16 2.84 18.40
C LEU A 128 -5.91 3.32 16.97
N LEU A 129 -6.96 3.52 16.18
CA LEU A 129 -6.82 3.97 14.80
C LEU A 129 -6.15 5.34 14.72
N GLN A 130 -6.53 6.29 15.59
CA GLN A 130 -5.90 7.60 15.68
C GLN A 130 -4.40 7.49 15.95
N LEU A 131 -3.96 6.62 16.87
CA LEU A 131 -2.54 6.38 17.12
C LEU A 131 -1.82 5.83 15.88
N LEU A 132 -2.45 4.90 15.17
CA LEU A 132 -1.86 4.31 13.96
C LEU A 132 -1.68 5.35 12.85
N VAL A 133 -2.72 6.14 12.53
CA VAL A 133 -2.68 7.05 11.37
C VAL A 133 -2.00 8.39 11.67
N SER A 134 -1.99 8.88 12.91
CA SER A 134 -1.40 10.18 13.23
C SER A 134 0.01 10.13 13.81
N GLU A 135 0.45 8.96 14.29
CA GLU A 135 1.78 8.80 14.89
C GLU A 135 2.59 7.71 14.21
N THR A 136 2.07 6.45 14.19
CA THR A 136 2.86 5.30 13.71
C THR A 136 3.09 5.33 12.20
N TYR A 137 2.02 5.58 11.41
CA TYR A 137 2.06 5.61 9.94
C TYR A 137 1.64 6.97 9.40
N LYS A 138 2.03 8.02 10.11
CA LYS A 138 1.72 9.41 9.75
C LYS A 138 2.19 9.73 8.33
N GLY A 139 1.26 10.22 7.51
CA GLY A 139 1.52 10.55 6.11
C GLY A 139 1.55 9.34 5.17
N GLN A 140 1.27 8.12 5.69
CA GLN A 140 1.22 6.88 4.90
C GLN A 140 -0.10 6.12 5.06
N ALA A 141 -0.81 6.31 6.18
CA ALA A 141 -2.12 5.72 6.39
C ALA A 141 -3.13 6.79 6.81
N TYR A 142 -4.33 6.68 6.30
CA TYR A 142 -5.41 7.65 6.50
C TYR A 142 -6.70 6.93 6.84
N ALA A 143 -7.47 7.51 7.79
CA ALA A 143 -8.71 6.94 8.28
C ALA A 143 -9.95 7.58 7.65
N LEU A 144 -10.99 6.77 7.43
CA LEU A 144 -12.35 7.18 7.11
C LEU A 144 -13.30 6.50 8.10
N ALA A 145 -13.99 7.24 8.96
CA ALA A 145 -14.93 6.70 9.93
C ALA A 145 -16.36 6.73 9.38
N PHE A 146 -16.91 5.55 9.14
CA PHE A 146 -18.30 5.36 8.70
C PHE A 146 -19.16 5.04 9.91
N HIS A 147 -20.07 5.94 10.21
CA HIS A 147 -21.02 5.80 11.30
C HIS A 147 -22.24 4.98 10.92
N ASN A 148 -22.72 4.17 11.86
CA ASN A 148 -23.90 3.33 11.71
C ASN A 148 -24.99 3.73 12.70
N ASP A 149 -26.20 3.86 12.20
CA ASP A 149 -27.45 4.01 12.99
C ASP A 149 -27.41 5.14 14.02
N ASP A 150 -26.82 6.29 13.64
CA ASP A 150 -26.69 7.48 14.45
C ASP A 150 -26.79 8.78 13.61
N SER A 151 -26.55 9.95 14.25
CA SER A 151 -26.69 11.25 13.60
C SER A 151 -25.64 11.54 12.50
N MET A 152 -24.58 10.75 12.41
CA MET A 152 -23.50 10.87 11.43
C MET A 152 -23.54 9.77 10.36
N SER A 153 -24.56 8.89 10.39
CA SER A 153 -24.68 7.78 9.45
C SER A 153 -24.95 8.23 8.04
N ILE A 154 -24.33 7.54 7.08
CA ILE A 154 -24.60 7.68 5.65
C ILE A 154 -24.84 6.31 5.01
N GLN A 155 -25.56 6.28 3.89
CA GLN A 155 -25.91 5.03 3.19
C GLN A 155 -24.67 4.19 2.81
N ALA A 156 -23.53 4.83 2.54
CA ALA A 156 -22.31 4.14 2.16
C ALA A 156 -21.82 3.12 3.20
N GLU A 157 -22.09 3.32 4.50
CA GLU A 157 -21.77 2.34 5.54
C GLU A 157 -22.52 1.01 5.29
N SER A 158 -23.82 1.08 5.11
CA SER A 158 -24.66 -0.10 4.86
C SER A 158 -24.33 -0.78 3.54
N ASP A 159 -23.98 -0.01 2.51
CA ASP A 159 -23.56 -0.55 1.21
C ASP A 159 -22.22 -1.31 1.33
N LEU A 160 -21.23 -0.76 2.05
CA LEU A 160 -19.97 -1.45 2.36
C LEU A 160 -20.22 -2.71 3.18
N LYS A 161 -21.08 -2.63 4.22
CA LYS A 161 -21.44 -3.79 5.04
C LYS A 161 -22.06 -4.92 4.22
N ALA A 162 -22.88 -4.59 3.24
CA ALA A 162 -23.49 -5.58 2.35
C ALA A 162 -22.44 -6.32 1.50
N VAL A 163 -21.33 -5.67 1.18
CA VAL A 163 -20.24 -6.26 0.39
C VAL A 163 -19.28 -7.07 1.27
N TYR A 164 -18.85 -6.51 2.42
CA TYR A 164 -17.75 -7.08 3.23
C TYR A 164 -18.21 -7.86 4.46
N GLY A 165 -19.46 -7.70 4.89
CA GLY A 165 -20.16 -8.62 5.81
C GLY A 165 -19.68 -8.62 7.26
N TRP A 166 -19.08 -7.53 7.78
CA TRP A 166 -18.75 -7.48 9.22
C TRP A 166 -20.02 -7.51 10.09
N THR A 167 -19.90 -8.07 11.28
CA THR A 167 -21.03 -8.25 12.23
C THR A 167 -20.92 -7.38 13.47
N ASP A 168 -19.72 -6.98 13.83
CA ASP A 168 -19.41 -6.33 15.09
C ASP A 168 -18.88 -4.91 14.89
N TYR A 169 -18.99 -4.07 15.91
CA TYR A 169 -18.44 -2.73 15.97
C TYR A 169 -17.58 -2.56 17.24
N PRO A 170 -16.41 -1.88 17.16
CA PRO A 170 -15.83 -1.30 15.96
C PRO A 170 -15.17 -2.35 15.04
N SER A 171 -15.32 -2.16 13.74
CA SER A 171 -14.64 -2.96 12.72
C SER A 171 -13.81 -2.06 11.81
N TYR A 172 -12.90 -2.65 11.04
CA TYR A 172 -12.11 -1.95 10.05
C TYR A 172 -12.09 -2.69 8.71
N LEU A 173 -11.75 -1.94 7.66
CA LEU A 173 -11.45 -2.46 6.33
C LEU A 173 -10.24 -1.70 5.79
N THR A 174 -9.14 -2.40 5.52
CA THR A 174 -7.91 -1.80 4.98
C THR A 174 -7.86 -1.98 3.47
N ASP A 175 -7.76 -0.88 2.73
CA ASP A 175 -7.69 -0.84 1.25
C ASP A 175 -8.76 -1.69 0.54
N MET A 176 -9.93 -1.83 1.15
CA MET A 176 -11.01 -2.70 0.66
C MET A 176 -10.57 -4.17 0.48
N ARG A 177 -9.61 -4.65 1.31
CA ARG A 177 -9.05 -6.01 1.26
C ARG A 177 -9.32 -6.78 2.54
N ASP A 178 -8.68 -6.35 3.63
CA ASP A 178 -8.65 -7.05 4.90
C ASP A 178 -9.65 -6.40 5.87
N CYS A 179 -10.71 -7.14 6.23
CA CYS A 179 -11.72 -6.73 7.19
C CYS A 179 -11.52 -7.45 8.52
N GLY A 180 -11.75 -6.74 9.63
CA GLY A 180 -11.64 -7.32 10.95
C GLY A 180 -12.16 -6.43 12.07
N SER A 181 -12.09 -6.93 13.30
CA SER A 181 -12.41 -6.14 14.49
C SER A 181 -11.33 -5.11 14.76
N LEU A 182 -11.71 -3.85 14.97
CA LEU A 182 -10.77 -2.76 15.28
C LEU A 182 -10.32 -2.86 16.76
N SER A 183 -9.60 -3.94 17.05
CA SER A 183 -9.03 -4.23 18.36
C SER A 183 -7.73 -5.02 18.20
N GLY A 184 -6.78 -4.83 19.12
CA GLY A 184 -5.49 -5.53 19.12
C GLY A 184 -4.59 -5.21 17.93
N SER A 185 -3.89 -6.21 17.38
CA SER A 185 -2.85 -6.04 16.36
C SER A 185 -3.33 -6.18 14.90
N GLY A 186 -4.57 -6.64 14.67
CA GLY A 186 -5.05 -6.98 13.32
C GLY A 186 -5.00 -5.81 12.34
N CYS A 187 -5.55 -4.66 12.73
CA CYS A 187 -5.55 -3.45 11.90
C CYS A 187 -4.11 -2.98 11.60
N ARG A 188 -3.22 -3.01 12.59
CA ARG A 188 -1.81 -2.69 12.39
C ARG A 188 -1.15 -3.60 11.36
N MET A 189 -1.33 -4.91 11.50
CA MET A 189 -0.76 -5.90 10.56
C MET A 189 -1.30 -5.72 9.14
N SER A 190 -2.58 -5.37 8.98
CA SER A 190 -3.16 -5.14 7.66
C SER A 190 -2.63 -3.85 7.01
N ILE A 191 -2.37 -2.79 7.79
CA ILE A 191 -1.69 -1.58 7.30
C ILE A 191 -0.26 -1.91 6.87
N GLU A 192 0.51 -2.64 7.68
CA GLU A 192 1.89 -3.04 7.35
C GLU A 192 1.94 -3.90 6.08
N LYS A 193 1.03 -4.88 5.97
CA LYS A 193 0.89 -5.70 4.76
C LYS A 193 0.58 -4.84 3.53
N SER A 194 -0.34 -3.89 3.66
CA SER A 194 -0.68 -3.00 2.56
C SER A 194 0.47 -2.08 2.16
N LEU A 195 1.23 -1.54 3.12
CA LEU A 195 2.36 -0.66 2.84
C LEU A 195 3.55 -1.38 2.20
N TYR A 196 3.84 -2.60 2.65
CA TYR A 196 5.13 -3.25 2.35
C TYR A 196 5.02 -4.47 1.43
N GLU A 197 3.83 -5.06 1.28
CA GLU A 197 3.62 -6.28 0.49
C GLU A 197 2.70 -6.06 -0.71
N THR A 198 2.05 -4.87 -0.82
CA THR A 198 1.16 -4.55 -1.93
C THR A 198 1.85 -3.62 -2.90
N GLU A 199 1.88 -4.03 -4.18
CA GLU A 199 2.46 -3.22 -5.24
C GLU A 199 1.58 -2.01 -5.56
N THR A 200 2.18 -0.82 -5.60
CA THR A 200 1.53 0.41 -6.06
C THR A 200 1.67 0.52 -7.57
N HIS A 201 0.59 0.86 -8.28
CA HIS A 201 0.57 0.96 -9.73
C HIS A 201 0.14 2.34 -10.22
N CYS A 202 -0.22 3.24 -9.32
CA CYS A 202 -0.71 4.55 -9.70
C CYS A 202 -0.38 5.63 -8.66
N GLY A 203 -0.28 6.87 -9.13
CA GLY A 203 -0.34 8.07 -8.31
C GLY A 203 -1.76 8.63 -8.29
N VAL A 204 -2.14 9.24 -7.18
CA VAL A 204 -3.40 9.98 -7.02
C VAL A 204 -3.09 11.43 -6.71
N ALA A 205 -3.75 12.36 -7.40
CA ALA A 205 -3.71 13.77 -7.10
C ALA A 205 -5.13 14.31 -6.95
N VAL A 206 -5.32 15.28 -6.07
CA VAL A 206 -6.63 15.91 -5.82
C VAL A 206 -6.48 17.37 -5.47
N SER A 207 -7.35 18.20 -6.03
CA SER A 207 -7.50 19.60 -5.64
C SER A 207 -8.97 19.93 -5.43
N CYS A 208 -9.26 20.86 -4.52
CA CYS A 208 -10.62 21.30 -4.27
C CYS A 208 -10.69 22.82 -4.13
N VAL A 209 -11.75 23.40 -4.66
CA VAL A 209 -12.06 24.82 -4.54
C VAL A 209 -13.48 24.96 -4.01
N ASN A 210 -13.65 25.83 -3.02
CA ASN A 210 -14.95 26.25 -2.49
C ASN A 210 -15.29 27.64 -3.02
N ASP A 211 -16.39 27.74 -3.75
CA ASP A 211 -16.93 29.02 -4.24
C ASP A 211 -18.31 29.27 -3.62
N GLY A 212 -18.29 29.93 -2.47
CA GLY A 212 -19.51 30.33 -1.77
C GLY A 212 -20.39 29.16 -1.31
N GLY A 213 -19.81 28.02 -0.93
CA GLY A 213 -20.52 26.82 -0.49
C GLY A 213 -20.71 25.77 -1.58
N ARG A 214 -20.38 26.11 -2.83
CA ARG A 214 -20.27 25.15 -3.92
C ARG A 214 -18.84 24.67 -4.05
N CYS A 215 -18.63 23.41 -3.83
CA CYS A 215 -17.30 22.80 -3.88
C CYS A 215 -17.10 22.04 -5.18
N LYS A 216 -15.89 22.17 -5.73
CA LYS A 216 -15.47 21.43 -6.92
C LYS A 216 -14.14 20.78 -6.65
N ALA A 217 -14.16 19.45 -6.56
CA ALA A 217 -12.95 18.63 -6.47
C ALA A 217 -12.56 18.09 -7.85
N VAL A 218 -11.27 18.22 -8.19
CA VAL A 218 -10.67 17.63 -9.39
C VAL A 218 -9.70 16.56 -8.93
N ALA A 219 -10.03 15.32 -9.23
CA ALA A 219 -9.25 14.14 -8.85
C ALA A 219 -8.61 13.51 -10.09
N LYS A 220 -7.38 13.04 -9.96
CA LYS A 220 -6.59 12.48 -11.04
C LYS A 220 -5.93 11.18 -10.60
N ILE A 221 -5.87 10.22 -11.54
CA ILE A 221 -5.07 9.01 -11.42
C ILE A 221 -4.06 9.01 -12.58
N PHE A 222 -2.79 8.86 -12.25
CA PHE A 222 -1.73 8.57 -13.23
C PHE A 222 -1.36 7.10 -13.10
N SER A 223 -1.48 6.33 -14.19
CA SER A 223 -1.24 4.88 -14.16
C SER A 223 0.15 4.49 -14.65
N GLU A 224 0.80 3.57 -13.95
CA GLU A 224 2.08 2.97 -14.35
C GLU A 224 1.90 1.61 -15.05
N LYS A 225 0.66 1.10 -15.08
CA LYS A 225 0.27 -0.13 -15.78
C LYS A 225 -1.04 0.09 -16.53
N SER A 226 -1.20 -0.54 -17.71
CA SER A 226 -2.49 -0.55 -18.40
C SER A 226 -3.44 -1.47 -17.66
N MET A 227 -4.46 -0.90 -16.98
CA MET A 227 -5.45 -1.64 -16.21
C MET A 227 -6.75 -0.86 -16.05
N GLU A 228 -7.82 -1.54 -15.67
CA GLU A 228 -9.08 -0.89 -15.35
C GLU A 228 -9.00 -0.26 -13.95
N TYR A 229 -9.49 0.98 -13.86
CA TYR A 229 -9.61 1.70 -12.61
C TYR A 229 -11.03 2.12 -12.32
N ARG A 230 -11.30 2.24 -11.04
CA ARG A 230 -12.47 2.94 -10.50
C ARG A 230 -11.97 4.02 -9.54
N MET A 231 -12.76 5.07 -9.34
CA MET A 231 -12.42 6.16 -8.44
C MET A 231 -13.54 6.36 -7.43
N ALA A 232 -13.27 6.16 -6.15
CA ALA A 232 -14.17 6.55 -5.08
C ALA A 232 -13.72 7.87 -4.47
N ALA A 233 -14.68 8.71 -4.09
CA ALA A 233 -14.39 9.98 -3.45
C ALA A 233 -15.37 10.22 -2.29
N TYR A 234 -14.84 10.75 -1.19
CA TYR A 234 -15.57 11.03 0.04
C TYR A 234 -15.25 12.42 0.57
N LEU A 235 -16.25 13.03 1.19
CA LEU A 235 -16.09 14.23 2.00
C LEU A 235 -16.01 13.81 3.47
N VAL A 236 -14.95 14.19 4.15
CA VAL A 236 -14.63 13.79 5.52
C VAL A 236 -14.50 15.02 6.41
N GLU A 237 -15.13 15.00 7.58
CA GLU A 237 -15.01 16.04 8.61
C GLU A 237 -14.24 15.52 9.81
N ASP A 238 -13.23 16.26 10.25
CA ASP A 238 -12.50 15.98 11.49
C ASP A 238 -13.06 16.81 12.66
N LYS A 239 -12.86 16.34 13.90
CA LYS A 239 -13.22 17.04 15.14
C LYS A 239 -14.71 17.38 15.26
N VAL A 240 -15.56 16.46 14.88
CA VAL A 240 -17.01 16.58 15.09
C VAL A 240 -17.32 16.34 16.56
N VAL A 241 -17.90 17.34 17.24
CA VAL A 241 -18.34 17.21 18.64
C VAL A 241 -19.77 16.70 18.68
N ALA A 242 -19.98 15.52 19.26
CA ALA A 242 -21.31 14.92 19.41
C ALA A 242 -21.28 13.87 20.53
N GLU A 243 -22.46 13.47 21.00
CA GLU A 243 -22.61 12.42 22.02
C GLU A 243 -21.94 11.11 21.57
N GLN A 244 -21.30 10.42 22.51
CA GLN A 244 -20.77 9.07 22.34
C GLN A 244 -21.01 8.22 23.59
N THR A 245 -21.51 7.02 23.44
CA THR A 245 -21.52 6.03 24.51
C THR A 245 -20.10 5.51 24.74
N VAL A 246 -19.58 5.66 25.96
CA VAL A 246 -18.25 5.20 26.34
C VAL A 246 -18.31 4.00 27.28
N SER A 247 -17.16 3.46 27.69
CA SER A 247 -17.07 2.32 28.59
C SER A 247 -17.94 2.50 29.83
N GLY A 248 -18.65 1.43 30.22
CA GLY A 248 -19.65 1.46 31.28
C GLY A 248 -21.04 1.99 30.86
N ASN A 249 -21.28 2.15 29.55
CA ASN A 249 -22.50 2.71 28.98
C ASN A 249 -22.84 4.14 29.48
N VAL A 250 -21.78 4.91 29.74
CA VAL A 250 -21.91 6.33 30.08
C VAL A 250 -21.91 7.13 28.78
N LYS A 251 -22.69 8.23 28.76
CA LYS A 251 -22.71 9.16 27.64
C LYS A 251 -21.73 10.30 27.88
N ASP A 252 -20.88 10.53 26.89
CA ASP A 252 -20.00 11.69 26.79
C ASP A 252 -20.60 12.62 25.71
N GLU A 253 -21.18 13.73 26.16
CA GLU A 253 -21.87 14.69 25.27
C GLU A 253 -20.89 15.53 24.43
N ASP A 254 -19.64 15.65 24.90
CA ASP A 254 -18.59 16.46 24.29
C ASP A 254 -17.50 15.64 23.59
N TYR A 255 -17.81 14.37 23.24
CA TYR A 255 -16.88 13.50 22.59
C TYR A 255 -16.49 14.05 21.19
N VAL A 256 -15.19 13.97 20.87
CA VAL A 256 -14.64 14.46 19.61
C VAL A 256 -14.45 13.30 18.64
N HIS A 257 -15.39 13.16 17.70
CA HIS A 257 -15.28 12.20 16.61
C HIS A 257 -14.29 12.69 15.55
N ARG A 258 -13.55 11.75 14.96
CA ARG A 258 -12.53 12.06 13.95
C ARG A 258 -12.80 11.32 12.66
N HIS A 259 -12.30 11.91 11.56
CA HIS A 259 -12.34 11.30 10.23
C HIS A 259 -13.75 10.89 9.76
N VAL A 260 -14.78 11.60 10.22
CA VAL A 260 -16.20 11.26 9.97
C VAL A 260 -16.53 11.45 8.49
N VAL A 261 -16.93 10.38 7.81
CA VAL A 261 -17.39 10.45 6.41
C VAL A 261 -18.78 11.09 6.40
N ARG A 262 -18.89 12.28 5.78
CA ARG A 262 -20.14 13.04 5.68
C ARG A 262 -20.89 12.81 4.39
N MET A 263 -20.15 12.62 3.29
CA MET A 263 -20.74 12.39 1.96
C MET A 263 -19.89 11.39 1.17
N MET A 264 -20.55 10.54 0.41
CA MET A 264 -19.96 9.85 -0.71
C MET A 264 -20.15 10.73 -1.96
N LEU A 265 -19.07 11.11 -2.62
CA LEU A 265 -19.09 11.96 -3.82
C LEU A 265 -19.16 11.11 -5.10
N SER A 266 -18.64 9.89 -5.06
CA SER A 266 -18.78 8.89 -6.12
C SER A 266 -20.18 8.28 -6.12
N SER A 267 -20.58 7.67 -7.23
CA SER A 267 -21.94 7.10 -7.39
C SER A 267 -22.16 5.80 -6.61
N SER A 268 -21.09 5.16 -6.16
CA SER A 268 -21.15 3.93 -5.37
C SER A 268 -19.91 3.76 -4.49
N VAL A 269 -20.00 2.89 -3.49
CA VAL A 269 -18.87 2.56 -2.60
C VAL A 269 -17.72 1.88 -3.32
N SER A 270 -17.97 1.18 -4.42
CA SER A 270 -16.95 0.62 -5.30
C SER A 270 -16.37 1.63 -6.30
N GLY A 271 -16.74 2.91 -6.17
CA GLY A 271 -16.26 4.00 -7.02
C GLY A 271 -16.92 4.07 -8.40
N ASP A 272 -16.67 5.16 -9.10
CA ASP A 272 -17.09 5.38 -10.49
C ASP A 272 -16.14 4.67 -11.43
N ALA A 273 -16.66 3.96 -12.43
CA ALA A 273 -15.85 3.31 -13.44
C ALA A 273 -15.12 4.35 -14.31
N LEU A 274 -13.82 4.18 -14.50
CA LEU A 274 -13.00 4.99 -15.38
C LEU A 274 -12.67 4.28 -16.70
N GLY A 275 -12.88 2.95 -16.74
CA GLY A 275 -12.42 2.09 -17.83
C GLY A 275 -10.92 1.83 -17.76
N THR A 276 -10.34 1.35 -18.86
CA THR A 276 -8.90 1.10 -18.96
C THR A 276 -8.14 2.42 -19.06
N VAL A 277 -7.20 2.62 -18.14
CA VAL A 277 -6.20 3.68 -18.21
C VAL A 277 -4.90 3.02 -18.66
N ASN A 278 -4.32 3.50 -19.76
CA ASN A 278 -3.09 2.90 -20.28
C ASN A 278 -1.88 3.30 -19.42
N LYS A 279 -0.81 2.51 -19.55
CA LYS A 279 0.46 2.84 -18.92
C LYS A 279 0.91 4.26 -19.33
N ASP A 280 1.38 5.03 -18.34
CA ASP A 280 1.86 6.41 -18.46
C ASP A 280 0.77 7.42 -18.90
N GLU A 281 -0.51 7.08 -18.72
CA GLU A 281 -1.64 7.98 -18.94
C GLU A 281 -2.24 8.49 -17.62
N GLU A 282 -2.79 9.70 -17.70
CA GLU A 282 -3.55 10.37 -16.63
C GLU A 282 -5.04 10.40 -17.00
N ILE A 283 -5.90 10.05 -16.04
CA ILE A 283 -7.34 10.26 -16.15
C ILE A 283 -7.83 11.20 -15.06
N THR A 284 -8.80 12.04 -15.39
CA THR A 284 -9.36 13.05 -14.50
C THR A 284 -10.85 12.82 -14.26
N ARG A 285 -11.28 12.97 -13.01
CA ARG A 285 -12.69 13.08 -12.60
C ARG A 285 -12.93 14.38 -11.86
N THR A 286 -14.13 14.92 -12.01
CA THR A 286 -14.59 16.10 -11.28
C THR A 286 -15.82 15.74 -10.47
N TYR A 287 -15.83 16.15 -9.20
CA TYR A 287 -16.96 16.03 -8.28
C TYR A 287 -17.40 17.42 -7.86
N GLU A 288 -18.67 17.72 -8.07
CA GLU A 288 -19.29 18.97 -7.62
C GLU A 288 -20.28 18.62 -6.50
N PHE A 289 -20.19 19.33 -5.39
CA PHE A 289 -21.00 19.04 -4.20
C PHE A 289 -21.21 20.29 -3.37
N GLU A 290 -22.26 20.25 -2.53
CA GLU A 290 -22.59 21.31 -1.59
C GLU A 290 -22.63 20.70 -0.18
N PRO A 291 -21.63 20.96 0.69
CA PRO A 291 -21.64 20.51 2.08
C PRO A 291 -22.80 21.14 2.85
N ASP A 292 -23.31 20.43 3.86
CA ASP A 292 -24.30 21.00 4.77
C ASP A 292 -23.71 22.25 5.47
N PRO A 293 -24.41 23.38 5.49
CA PRO A 293 -23.90 24.63 6.08
C PRO A 293 -23.61 24.54 7.59
N SER A 294 -24.13 23.53 8.28
CA SER A 294 -23.87 23.29 9.71
C SER A 294 -22.50 22.63 9.96
N TRP A 295 -21.84 22.06 8.93
CA TRP A 295 -20.56 21.41 9.07
C TRP A 295 -19.41 22.43 9.11
N ASN A 296 -18.32 22.05 9.79
CA ASN A 296 -17.16 22.94 9.91
C ASN A 296 -16.23 22.79 8.69
N MET A 297 -16.32 23.74 7.78
CA MET A 297 -15.54 23.72 6.53
C MET A 297 -14.02 23.71 6.73
N ASP A 298 -13.51 24.29 7.83
CA ASP A 298 -12.08 24.31 8.15
C ASP A 298 -11.53 22.90 8.51
N ASN A 299 -12.43 21.99 8.87
CA ASN A 299 -12.09 20.61 9.21
C ASN A 299 -12.44 19.61 8.07
N MET A 300 -12.86 20.13 6.90
CA MET A 300 -13.28 19.29 5.78
C MET A 300 -12.13 18.91 4.86
N THR A 301 -12.15 17.65 4.44
CA THR A 301 -11.17 17.07 3.53
C THR A 301 -11.88 16.24 2.46
N VAL A 302 -11.46 16.39 1.21
CA VAL A 302 -11.82 15.47 0.12
C VAL A 302 -10.80 14.36 0.08
N VAL A 303 -11.25 13.11 0.16
CA VAL A 303 -10.44 11.90 0.05
C VAL A 303 -10.77 11.20 -1.25
N VAL A 304 -9.76 10.82 -2.01
CA VAL A 304 -9.88 10.13 -3.30
C VAL A 304 -9.14 8.80 -3.26
N LEU A 305 -9.82 7.74 -3.65
CA LEU A 305 -9.30 6.37 -3.70
C LEU A 305 -9.21 5.92 -5.16
N ALA A 306 -8.04 5.49 -5.59
CA ALA A 306 -7.85 4.75 -6.85
C ALA A 306 -8.05 3.26 -6.58
N ILE A 307 -9.08 2.67 -7.16
CA ILE A 307 -9.47 1.28 -6.97
C ILE A 307 -9.06 0.50 -8.23
N ASP A 308 -8.34 -0.60 -8.05
CA ASP A 308 -7.85 -1.47 -9.10
C ASP A 308 -8.93 -2.42 -9.65
N ASP A 309 -8.57 -3.24 -10.65
CA ASP A 309 -9.44 -4.21 -11.29
C ASP A 309 -9.86 -5.38 -10.38
N GLN A 310 -9.18 -5.53 -9.23
CA GLN A 310 -9.56 -6.49 -8.17
C GLN A 310 -10.58 -5.90 -7.19
N GLY A 311 -10.92 -4.62 -7.32
CA GLY A 311 -11.79 -3.90 -6.39
C GLY A 311 -11.08 -3.44 -5.11
N HIS A 312 -9.76 -3.34 -5.12
CA HIS A 312 -8.96 -2.91 -3.97
C HIS A 312 -8.41 -1.50 -4.16
N VAL A 313 -8.27 -0.75 -3.08
CA VAL A 313 -7.58 0.54 -3.14
C VAL A 313 -6.10 0.28 -3.43
N ASN A 314 -5.65 0.75 -4.60
CA ASN A 314 -4.25 0.67 -4.99
C ASN A 314 -3.44 1.86 -4.47
N ASN A 315 -4.04 3.04 -4.43
CA ASN A 315 -3.47 4.23 -3.82
C ASN A 315 -4.56 5.25 -3.48
N MET A 316 -4.23 6.25 -2.69
CA MET A 316 -5.15 7.33 -2.32
C MET A 316 -4.42 8.65 -2.14
N ASN A 317 -5.18 9.74 -2.15
CA ASN A 317 -4.71 11.05 -1.72
C ASN A 317 -5.88 11.89 -1.19
N LEU A 318 -5.56 13.00 -0.52
CA LEU A 318 -6.55 13.86 0.10
C LEU A 318 -6.11 15.33 0.12
N CYS A 319 -7.07 16.24 0.10
CA CYS A 319 -6.79 17.68 0.26
C CYS A 319 -7.90 18.39 1.06
N ALA A 320 -7.58 19.52 1.66
CA ALA A 320 -8.59 20.38 2.28
C ALA A 320 -9.61 20.85 1.24
N VAL A 321 -10.86 21.07 1.67
CA VAL A 321 -11.95 21.52 0.78
C VAL A 321 -11.73 22.95 0.28
N ASP A 322 -11.20 23.83 1.13
CA ASP A 322 -11.00 25.23 0.75
C ASP A 322 -9.56 25.48 0.27
N GLY A 323 -9.39 25.52 -1.05
CA GLY A 323 -8.12 25.81 -1.71
C GLY A 323 -7.06 24.71 -1.56
N GLY A 324 -7.44 23.50 -1.14
CA GLY A 324 -6.54 22.36 -1.00
C GLY A 324 -6.04 21.86 -2.35
N ASN A 325 -4.75 21.51 -2.39
CA ASN A 325 -4.12 20.85 -3.55
C ASN A 325 -3.10 19.86 -3.05
N ALA A 326 -3.30 18.59 -3.40
CA ALA A 326 -2.36 17.50 -3.17
C ALA A 326 -1.96 16.91 -4.52
N ASP A 327 -0.71 17.10 -4.90
CA ASP A 327 -0.13 16.54 -6.12
C ASP A 327 0.26 15.07 -5.89
N TYR A 328 0.72 14.40 -6.92
CA TYR A 328 1.23 13.05 -6.85
C TYR A 328 2.40 12.95 -5.86
N GLU A 329 2.25 12.13 -4.84
CA GLU A 329 3.34 11.85 -3.92
C GLU A 329 4.34 10.89 -4.59
N LYS A 330 5.52 11.41 -4.94
CA LYS A 330 6.58 10.65 -5.61
C LYS A 330 7.59 10.16 -4.59
N ARG A 331 8.06 8.93 -4.77
CA ARG A 331 9.23 8.42 -4.02
C ARG A 331 10.44 9.32 -4.27
N LYS A 332 11.16 9.58 -3.20
CA LYS A 332 12.37 10.41 -3.20
C LYS A 332 13.58 9.60 -3.61
#